data_e077d6616dd0702da5848017643798ba
#
_entry.id   e077d6616dd0702da5848017643798ba
#
_cell.length_a   1.000
_cell.length_b   1.000
_cell.length_c   1.000
_cell.angle_alpha   90.00
_cell.angle_beta   90.00
_cell.angle_gamma   90.00
#
_symmetry.space_group_name_H-M   'P 1'
#
loop_
_entity.id
_entity.type
_entity.pdbx_description
1 polymer ?
#
loop_
_entity_poly.entity_id
_entity_poly.type
_entity_poly.pdbx_seq_one_letter_code
_entity_poly.pdbx_strand_id
1 'polypeptide(L)'
;MTRLWPEGEPVETWAEEGVPARFYWNGVPQHIIHICNRWRVHTRWWEPGHTIWREYWKVVTDKDLLCLLYQDLLSSTWLLARLYD
;
A
#
# COMPACT_ATOMS: atom_id res chain seq x y z
N MET A 1 -17.45 6.13 3.87
CA MET A 1 -16.75 6.11 5.18
C MET A 1 -15.30 5.66 4.97
N THR A 2 -14.38 6.41 5.50
CA THR A 2 -12.95 6.07 5.41
C THR A 2 -12.63 4.95 6.37
N ARG A 3 -11.94 3.92 5.89
CA ARG A 3 -11.44 2.83 6.73
C ARG A 3 -9.93 2.95 6.87
N LEU A 4 -9.45 2.75 8.09
CA LEU A 4 -8.05 2.85 8.43
C LEU A 4 -7.59 1.58 9.14
N TRP A 5 -6.48 1.04 8.67
CA TRP A 5 -5.81 -0.09 9.32
C TRP A 5 -4.45 0.41 9.82
N PRO A 6 -4.31 0.68 11.14
CA PRO A 6 -3.07 1.27 11.67
C PRO A 6 -1.80 0.48 11.35
N GLU A 7 -1.90 -0.84 11.33
CA GLU A 7 -0.76 -1.71 11.03
C GLU A 7 -0.82 -2.26 9.61
N GLY A 8 -1.78 -1.80 8.81
CA GLY A 8 -2.00 -2.30 7.47
C GLY A 8 -2.68 -3.65 7.43
N GLU A 9 -3.42 -3.92 6.38
CA GLU A 9 -3.99 -5.24 6.11
C GLU A 9 -3.28 -5.84 4.90
N PRO A 10 -2.67 -7.03 5.05
CA PRO A 10 -1.98 -7.66 3.93
C PRO A 10 -2.91 -7.86 2.74
N VAL A 11 -2.46 -7.46 1.56
CA VAL A 11 -3.20 -7.63 0.31
C VAL A 11 -2.28 -8.23 -0.74
N GLU A 12 -2.81 -9.20 -1.47
CA GLU A 12 -2.08 -9.76 -2.59
C GLU A 12 -2.01 -8.72 -3.70
N THR A 13 -0.80 -8.39 -4.14
CA THR A 13 -0.55 -7.29 -5.05
C THR A 13 0.35 -7.73 -6.19
N TRP A 14 0.00 -7.33 -7.40
CA TRP A 14 0.85 -7.48 -8.58
C TRP A 14 1.50 -6.14 -8.87
N ALA A 15 2.82 -6.15 -8.93
CA ALA A 15 3.61 -4.98 -9.24
C ALA A 15 4.38 -5.19 -10.53
N GLU A 16 4.54 -4.13 -11.31
CA GLU A 16 5.34 -4.10 -12.52
C GLU A 16 6.49 -3.15 -12.28
N GLU A 17 7.72 -3.69 -12.30
CA GLU A 17 8.92 -2.90 -12.02
C GLU A 17 8.86 -2.12 -10.70
N GLY A 18 8.28 -2.78 -9.67
CA GLY A 18 8.14 -2.17 -8.35
C GLY A 18 6.95 -1.24 -8.19
N VAL A 19 6.17 -0.99 -9.24
CA VAL A 19 5.00 -0.12 -9.22
C VAL A 19 3.75 -1.00 -9.11
N PRO A 20 2.89 -0.78 -8.10
CA PRO A 20 1.68 -1.60 -7.96
C PRO A 20 0.72 -1.36 -9.11
N ALA A 21 0.24 -2.45 -9.71
CA ALA A 21 -0.70 -2.40 -10.84
C ALA A 21 -2.09 -2.91 -10.47
N ARG A 22 -2.16 -3.85 -9.55
CA ARG A 22 -3.41 -4.50 -9.15
C ARG A 22 -3.26 -5.12 -7.77
N PHE A 23 -4.32 -5.11 -7.00
CA PHE A 23 -4.36 -5.82 -5.71
C PHE A 23 -5.75 -6.42 -5.49
N TYR A 24 -5.84 -7.39 -4.58
CA TYR A 24 -7.12 -7.95 -4.16
C TYR A 24 -7.56 -7.37 -2.83
N TRP A 25 -8.80 -6.91 -2.80
CA TRP A 25 -9.46 -6.44 -1.58
C TRP A 25 -10.77 -7.21 -1.42
N ASN A 26 -10.90 -7.95 -0.31
CA ASN A 26 -12.08 -8.80 -0.05
C ASN A 26 -12.39 -9.75 -1.22
N GLY A 27 -11.35 -10.32 -1.84
CA GLY A 27 -11.51 -11.23 -2.97
C GLY A 27 -11.86 -10.55 -4.29
N VAL A 28 -11.94 -9.22 -4.32
CA VAL A 28 -12.27 -8.45 -5.53
C VAL A 28 -11.00 -7.80 -6.07
N PRO A 29 -10.66 -8.02 -7.36
CA PRO A 29 -9.49 -7.39 -7.94
C PRO A 29 -9.71 -5.88 -8.12
N GLN A 30 -8.72 -5.12 -7.71
CA GLN A 30 -8.70 -3.67 -7.83
C GLN A 30 -7.56 -3.32 -8.79
N HIS A 31 -7.90 -2.85 -9.99
CA HIS A 31 -6.91 -2.40 -10.96
C HIS A 31 -6.59 -0.93 -10.71
N ILE A 32 -5.32 -0.63 -10.53
CA ILE A 32 -4.88 0.74 -10.29
C ILE A 32 -4.86 1.48 -11.62
N ILE A 33 -5.67 2.53 -11.73
CA ILE A 33 -5.77 3.34 -12.95
C ILE A 33 -5.04 4.67 -12.82
N HIS A 34 -4.76 5.11 -11.59
CA HIS A 34 -4.06 6.38 -11.38
C HIS A 34 -3.28 6.34 -10.06
N ILE A 35 -2.05 6.86 -10.10
CA ILE A 35 -1.22 7.03 -8.92
C ILE A 35 -1.21 8.51 -8.58
N CYS A 36 -1.83 8.85 -7.44
CA CYS A 36 -1.96 10.24 -7.00
C CYS A 36 -0.70 10.75 -6.33
N ASN A 37 -0.03 9.87 -5.55
CA ASN A 37 1.16 10.23 -4.82
C ASN A 37 1.98 8.98 -4.46
N ARG A 38 3.25 9.20 -4.16
CA ARG A 38 4.20 8.15 -3.83
C ARG A 38 5.28 8.76 -2.93
N TRP A 39 5.58 8.08 -1.80
CA TRP A 39 6.66 8.55 -0.91
C TRP A 39 7.21 7.38 -0.10
N ARG A 40 8.40 7.57 0.45
CA ARG A 40 9.06 6.59 1.31
C ARG A 40 9.16 7.10 2.73
N VAL A 41 9.02 6.18 3.68
CA VAL A 41 9.26 6.41 5.09
C VAL A 41 10.34 5.44 5.55
N HIS A 42 11.40 5.98 6.13
CA HIS A 42 12.50 5.19 6.68
C HIS A 42 12.86 5.78 8.03
N THR A 43 12.40 5.14 9.11
CA THR A 43 12.59 5.64 10.48
C THR A 43 13.31 4.60 11.33
N ARG A 44 14.01 5.10 12.37
CA ARG A 44 14.70 4.26 13.35
C ARG A 44 15.64 3.24 12.71
N TRP A 45 16.27 3.61 11.63
CA TRP A 45 17.21 2.74 10.94
C TRP A 45 18.41 2.35 11.80
N TRP A 46 18.66 3.11 12.90
CA TRP A 46 19.73 2.84 13.86
C TRP A 46 19.30 1.87 14.97
N GLU A 47 18.02 1.49 15.07
CA GLU A 47 17.52 0.60 16.11
C GLU A 47 17.06 -0.71 15.48
N PRO A 48 17.88 -1.80 15.54
CA PRO A 48 17.47 -3.10 15.02
C PRO A 48 16.15 -3.57 15.65
N GLY A 49 15.22 -4.07 14.84
CA GLY A 49 13.90 -4.52 15.30
C GLY A 49 12.85 -3.43 15.40
N HIS A 50 13.24 -2.15 15.25
CA HIS A 50 12.31 -1.03 15.30
C HIS A 50 12.29 -0.22 14.01
N THR A 51 13.04 -0.65 12.99
CA THR A 51 13.12 0.04 11.72
C THR A 51 11.81 -0.05 10.97
N ILE A 52 11.31 1.09 10.53
CA ILE A 52 10.20 1.17 9.59
C ILE A 52 10.78 1.63 8.25
N TRP A 53 10.61 0.81 7.21
CA TRP A 53 11.06 1.14 5.88
C TRP A 53 9.95 0.76 4.91
N ARG A 54 9.20 1.77 4.43
CA ARG A 54 7.99 1.57 3.64
C ARG A 54 7.95 2.51 2.45
N GLU A 55 7.34 2.04 1.37
CA GLU A 55 6.99 2.88 0.24
C GLU A 55 5.48 2.95 0.14
N TYR A 56 4.95 4.17 0.24
CA TYR A 56 3.51 4.43 0.22
C TYR A 56 3.06 4.85 -1.18
N TRP A 57 1.87 4.40 -1.54
CA TRP A 57 1.25 4.68 -2.82
C TRP A 57 -0.20 5.09 -2.59
N LYS A 58 -0.55 6.32 -2.93
CA LYS A 58 -1.92 6.78 -2.92
C LYS A 58 -2.47 6.61 -4.32
N VAL A 59 -3.47 5.74 -4.49
CA VAL A 59 -3.92 5.27 -5.80
C VAL A 59 -5.43 5.32 -5.94
N VAL A 60 -5.90 5.40 -7.18
CA VAL A 60 -7.31 5.25 -7.54
C VAL A 60 -7.46 3.98 -8.36
N THR A 61 -8.48 3.18 -8.05
CA THR A 61 -8.76 1.94 -8.75
C THR A 61 -9.84 2.12 -9.81
N ASP A 62 -10.01 1.10 -10.66
CA ASP A 62 -11.05 1.06 -11.69
C ASP A 62 -12.48 1.03 -11.12
N LYS A 63 -12.62 0.82 -9.81
CA LYS A 63 -13.90 0.87 -9.09
C LYS A 63 -14.09 2.18 -8.34
N ASP A 64 -13.33 3.22 -8.74
CA ASP A 64 -13.38 4.56 -8.14
C ASP A 64 -13.04 4.60 -6.65
N LEU A 65 -12.23 3.65 -6.18
CA LEU A 65 -11.76 3.65 -4.80
C LEU A 65 -10.42 4.37 -4.70
N LEU A 66 -10.36 5.32 -3.78
CA LEU A 66 -9.10 5.98 -3.42
C LEU A 66 -8.50 5.21 -2.25
N CYS A 67 -7.30 4.70 -2.43
CA CYS A 67 -6.66 3.81 -1.46
C CYS A 67 -5.24 4.28 -1.14
N LEU A 68 -4.79 3.96 0.07
CA LEU A 68 -3.41 4.09 0.46
C LEU A 68 -2.83 2.70 0.67
N LEU A 69 -1.93 2.30 -0.22
CA LEU A 69 -1.18 1.06 -0.12
C LEU A 69 0.24 1.36 0.35
N TYR A 70 0.87 0.39 0.98
CA TYR A 70 2.31 0.48 1.16
C TYR A 70 2.95 -0.89 1.00
N GLN A 71 4.21 -0.87 0.58
CA GLN A 71 5.06 -2.04 0.60
C GLN A 71 6.03 -1.88 1.76
N ASP A 72 6.07 -2.89 2.63
CA ASP A 72 7.10 -2.98 3.66
C ASP A 72 8.37 -3.45 2.94
N LEU A 73 9.36 -2.57 2.85
CA LEU A 73 10.58 -2.86 2.10
C LEU A 73 11.50 -3.84 2.80
N LEU A 74 11.26 -4.11 4.09
CA LEU A 74 12.03 -5.12 4.83
C LEU A 74 11.56 -6.53 4.50
N SER A 75 10.26 -6.72 4.26
CA SER A 75 9.65 -8.02 4.01
C SER A 75 9.13 -8.19 2.59
N SER A 76 9.07 -7.11 1.81
CA SER A 76 8.45 -7.06 0.49
C SER A 76 6.95 -7.34 0.50
N THR A 77 6.30 -7.25 1.65
CA THR A 77 4.87 -7.47 1.81
C THR A 77 4.10 -6.19 1.45
N TRP A 78 3.01 -6.35 0.71
CA TRP A 78 2.11 -5.26 0.39
C TRP A 78 0.93 -5.23 1.36
N LEU A 79 0.57 -4.03 1.81
CA LEU A 79 -0.49 -3.84 2.80
C LEU A 79 -1.38 -2.66 2.39
N LEU A 80 -2.65 -2.78 2.74
CA LEU A 80 -3.61 -1.69 2.58
C LEU A 80 -3.69 -0.94 3.90
N ALA A 81 -3.35 0.35 3.89
CA ALA A 81 -3.34 1.17 5.10
C ALA A 81 -4.64 1.94 5.27
N ARG A 82 -5.23 2.39 4.18
CA ARG A 82 -6.45 3.21 4.24
C ARG A 82 -7.27 3.05 2.97
N LEU A 83 -8.57 3.02 3.15
CA LEU A 83 -9.55 3.09 2.07
C LEU A 83 -10.35 4.36 2.30
N TYR A 84 -10.25 5.29 1.36
CA TYR A 84 -11.03 6.53 1.41
C TYR A 84 -12.36 6.28 0.72
N ASP A 85 -13.39 6.58 1.41
CA ASP A 85 -14.72 6.26 0.91
C ASP A 85 -15.60 7.52 0.87
#